data_435846ea3f761c67cd35cf3837cdf3a5
#
_entry.id   435846ea3f761c67cd35cf3837cdf3a5
#
_cell.length_a   1.000
_cell.length_b   1.000
_cell.length_c   1.000
_cell.angle_alpha   90.00
_cell.angle_beta   90.00
_cell.angle_gamma   90.00
#
_symmetry.space_group_name_H-M   'P 1'
#
loop_
_entity.id
_entity.type
_entity.pdbx_description
1 polymer ?
#
loop_
_entity_poly.entity_id
_entity_poly.type
_entity_poly.pdbx_seq_one_letter_code
_entity_poly.pdbx_strand_id
1 'polypeptide(L)' 'MESKRRVISLLVDNQSGVLARVSNLFCRRGFNIDSLTVSATNDPTVSRITVTVSGSDK' A
#
# COMPACT_ATOMS: atom_id res chain seq x y z
N MET A 1 -13.97 -16.28 -12.20
CA MET A 1 -12.98 -16.15 -11.13
C MET A 1 -13.06 -14.78 -10.50
N GLU A 2 -13.16 -14.73 -9.23
CA GLU A 2 -13.32 -13.47 -8.53
C GLU A 2 -12.01 -13.02 -7.93
N SER A 3 -11.71 -11.76 -8.10
CA SER A 3 -10.59 -11.19 -7.39
C SER A 3 -11.09 -10.54 -6.12
N LYS A 4 -10.28 -10.61 -5.10
CA LYS A 4 -10.62 -10.02 -3.82
C LYS A 4 -9.95 -8.66 -3.72
N ARG A 5 -10.70 -7.70 -3.23
CA ARG A 5 -10.19 -6.36 -3.02
C ARG A 5 -10.04 -6.13 -1.54
N ARG A 6 -8.89 -5.60 -1.16
CA ARG A 6 -8.59 -5.32 0.23
C ARG A 6 -8.05 -3.93 0.38
N VAL A 7 -8.37 -3.31 1.51
CA VAL A 7 -7.84 -2.00 1.85
C VAL A 7 -6.90 -2.19 3.03
N ILE A 8 -5.68 -1.73 2.87
CA ILE A 8 -4.64 -1.87 3.88
C ILE A 8 -4.13 -0.50 4.23
N SER A 9 -4.09 -0.19 5.52
CA SER A 9 -3.53 1.07 6.01
C SER A 9 -2.26 0.79 6.77
N LEU A 10 -1.23 1.56 6.47
CA LEU A 10 0.07 1.43 7.09
C LEU A 10 0.54 2.79 7.59
N LEU A 11 1.27 2.78 8.69
CA LEU A 11 2.01 3.95 9.12
C LEU A 11 3.48 3.71 8.80
N VAL A 12 4.08 4.66 8.10
CA VAL A 12 5.46 4.49 7.65
C VAL A 12 6.23 5.78 7.94
N ASP A 13 7.53 5.63 8.07
CA ASP A 13 8.40 6.80 8.17
C ASP A 13 8.33 7.58 6.87
N ASN A 14 8.30 8.89 7.01
CA ASN A 14 8.19 9.78 5.85
C ASN A 14 9.56 9.94 5.20
N GLN A 15 10.03 8.88 4.56
CA GLN A 15 11.32 8.85 3.90
C GLN A 15 11.14 8.51 2.44
N SER A 16 12.05 9.02 1.62
CA SER A 16 12.04 8.69 0.21
C SER A 16 12.31 7.21 0.01
N GLY A 17 11.65 6.62 -0.96
CA GLY A 17 11.83 5.21 -1.27
C GLY A 17 10.88 4.28 -0.56
N VAL A 18 10.20 4.74 0.49
CA VAL A 18 9.27 3.87 1.22
C VAL A 18 8.10 3.45 0.33
N LEU A 19 7.58 4.38 -0.46
CA LEU A 19 6.48 4.06 -1.37
C LEU A 19 6.87 3.00 -2.39
N ALA A 20 8.07 3.12 -2.95
CA ALA A 20 8.54 2.14 -3.91
C ALA A 20 8.68 0.77 -3.26
N ARG A 21 9.15 0.74 -2.04
CA ARG A 21 9.33 -0.51 -1.31
C ARG A 21 7.99 -1.18 -1.03
N VAL A 22 7.00 -0.40 -0.62
CA VAL A 22 5.67 -0.93 -0.34
C VAL A 22 5.06 -1.47 -1.63
N SER A 23 5.16 -0.71 -2.72
CA SER A 23 4.64 -1.17 -4.01
C SER A 23 5.27 -2.47 -4.45
N ASN A 24 6.57 -2.60 -4.29
CA ASN A 24 7.27 -3.81 -4.67
C ASN A 24 6.80 -5.02 -3.88
N LEU A 25 6.54 -4.83 -2.60
CA LEU A 25 6.09 -5.94 -1.76
C LEU A 25 4.78 -6.51 -2.28
N PHE A 26 3.85 -5.65 -2.64
CA PHE A 26 2.55 -6.12 -3.13
C PHE A 26 2.67 -6.72 -4.52
N CYS A 27 3.47 -6.13 -5.37
CA CYS A 27 3.66 -6.67 -6.73
C CYS A 27 4.30 -8.06 -6.68
N ARG A 28 5.24 -8.26 -5.80
CA ARG A 28 5.93 -9.53 -5.70
C ARG A 28 5.01 -10.66 -5.23
N ARG A 29 3.98 -10.31 -4.49
CA ARG A 29 3.04 -11.31 -4.00
C ARG A 29 1.89 -11.55 -4.96
N GLY A 30 1.93 -10.94 -6.12
CA GLY A 30 0.90 -11.15 -7.12
C GLY A 30 -0.33 -10.32 -6.94
N PHE A 31 -0.27 -9.32 -6.07
CA PHE A 31 -1.38 -8.39 -5.91
C PHE A 31 -1.26 -7.24 -6.88
N ASN A 32 -2.41 -6.77 -7.31
CA ASN A 32 -2.49 -5.60 -8.15
C ASN A 32 -2.91 -4.41 -7.29
N ILE A 33 -2.17 -3.32 -7.37
CA ILE A 33 -2.50 -2.12 -6.62
C ILE A 33 -3.51 -1.32 -7.42
N ASP A 34 -4.72 -1.21 -6.88
CA ASP A 34 -5.78 -0.45 -7.55
C ASP A 34 -5.65 1.03 -7.24
N SER A 35 -5.29 1.37 -6.02
CA SER A 35 -5.10 2.75 -5.64
C SER A 35 -4.14 2.83 -4.47
N LEU A 36 -3.48 3.97 -4.37
CA LEU A 36 -2.54 4.22 -3.28
C LEU A 36 -2.66 5.68 -2.91
N THR A 37 -2.91 5.93 -1.64
CA THR A 37 -3.08 7.27 -1.12
C THR A 37 -2.12 7.48 0.04
N VAL A 38 -1.46 8.62 0.05
CA VAL A 38 -0.56 8.99 1.13
C VAL A 38 -1.13 10.20 1.84
N SER A 39 -1.25 10.11 3.14
CA SER A 39 -1.79 11.19 3.95
C SER A 39 -0.82 11.55 5.06
N ALA A 40 -0.80 12.82 5.41
CA ALA A 40 -0.02 13.28 6.54
C ALA A 40 -0.71 12.85 7.83
N THR A 41 0.11 12.67 8.87
CA THR A 41 -0.41 12.41 10.21
C THR A 41 -0.09 13.61 11.09
N ASN A 42 -0.42 13.51 12.37
CA ASN A 42 -0.06 14.55 13.32
C ASN A 42 1.46 14.65 13.51
N ASP A 43 2.16 13.56 13.24
CA ASP A 43 3.61 13.52 13.35
C ASP A 43 4.19 13.78 11.97
N PRO A 44 4.99 14.87 11.79
CA PRO A 44 5.52 15.19 10.49
C PRO A 44 6.53 14.17 9.97
N THR A 45 7.01 13.27 10.81
CA THR A 45 7.95 12.24 10.37
C THR A 45 7.26 10.95 9.96
N VAL A 46 5.94 10.89 10.07
CA VAL A 46 5.18 9.68 9.79
C VAL A 46 4.07 9.99 8.79
N SER A 47 3.91 9.12 7.83
CA SER A 47 2.82 9.21 6.85
C SER A 47 1.95 7.97 6.94
N ARG A 48 0.69 8.15 6.59
CA ARG A 48 -0.23 7.02 6.47
C ARG A 48 -0.40 6.69 5.00
N ILE A 49 -0.18 5.43 4.69
CA ILE A 49 -0.40 4.94 3.33
C ILE A 49 -1.63 4.05 3.36
N THR A 50 -2.58 4.35 2.49
CA THR A 50 -3.76 3.51 2.30
C THR A 50 -3.68 2.92 0.91
N VAL A 51 -3.64 1.60 0.86
CA VAL A 51 -3.48 0.86 -0.40
C VAL A 51 -4.71 0.01 -0.60
N THR A 52 -5.29 0.11 -1.77
CA THR A 52 -6.35 -0.80 -2.19
C THR A 52 -5.75 -1.77 -3.20
N VAL A 53 -5.81 -3.04 -2.86
CA VAL A 53 -5.22 -4.08 -3.72
C VAL A 53 -6.28 -5.10 -4.09
N SER A 54 -6.06 -5.73 -5.22
CA SER A 54 -6.88 -6.84 -5.64
C SER A 54 -5.97 -7.94 -6.14
N GLY A 55 -6.44 -9.16 -6.04
CA GLY A 55 -5.63 -10.27 -6.49
C GLY A 55 -6.43 -11.55 -6.56
N SER A 56 -5.93 -12.46 -7.36
CA SER A 56 -6.49 -13.79 -7.41
C SER A 56 -6.00 -14.58 -6.22
N ASP A 57 -6.93 -15.25 -5.61
CA ASP A 57 -6.62 -16.11 -4.51
C ASP A 57 -6.30 -17.48 -5.08
N LYS A 58 -5.11 -17.92 -4.90
CA LYS A 58 -4.72 -19.22 -5.41
C LYS A 58 -4.51 -20.23 -4.34
#